data_7692e5987e769c6fbbbfe43cbfd3cfa6
#
_entry.id   7692e5987e769c6fbbbfe43cbfd3cfa6
#
_cell.length_a   1.000
_cell.length_b   1.000
_cell.length_c   1.000
_cell.angle_alpha   90.00
_cell.angle_beta   90.00
_cell.angle_gamma   90.00
#
_symmetry.space_group_name_H-M   'P 1'
#
loop_
_entity.id
_entity.type
_entity.pdbx_description
1 polymer ?
#
loop_
_entity_poly.entity_id
_entity_poly.type
_entity_poly.pdbx_seq_one_letter_code
_entity_poly.pdbx_strand_id
1 'polypeptide(L)'
;LNQAQLSKALFPIGHLCKTEVRRIATELALPNAKKKDPTGICFIGERPFRDFLNQYIAKEPGPIKDDKGRTIGQHVGLSFYTLGQRQGLGIGGLKAKGAQKGGGEHAPWFVARKEMDKNTLWVVQGHDHPWLQSLDLSAQDLSWAAGLPPAPGTYAAKTRYRQADAPCSLSQGDDPSRVHLRFYAPQWA
;
A
#
# COMPACT_ATOMS: atom_id res chain seq x y z
N LEU A 1 -7.96 -0.34 17.44
CA LEU A 1 -9.05 -0.18 18.42
C LEU A 1 -9.66 -1.54 18.73
N ASN A 2 -9.97 -1.81 20.00
CA ASN A 2 -10.67 -3.01 20.44
C ASN A 2 -12.11 -2.69 20.85
N GLN A 3 -12.92 -3.71 21.17
CA GLN A 3 -14.32 -3.54 21.55
C GLN A 3 -14.52 -2.69 22.82
N ALA A 4 -13.62 -2.82 23.80
CA ALA A 4 -13.69 -2.03 25.04
C ALA A 4 -13.50 -0.51 24.76
N GLN A 5 -12.68 -0.16 23.77
CA GLN A 5 -12.51 1.23 23.34
C GLN A 5 -13.69 1.69 22.47
N LEU A 6 -14.13 0.85 21.53
CA LEU A 6 -15.23 1.17 20.62
C LEU A 6 -16.57 1.33 21.33
N SER A 7 -16.82 0.54 22.38
CA SER A 7 -18.07 0.63 23.16
C SER A 7 -18.26 1.99 23.86
N LYS A 8 -17.19 2.77 24.01
CA LYS A 8 -17.19 4.10 24.64
C LYS A 8 -17.08 5.24 23.61
N ALA A 9 -17.06 4.93 22.31
CA ALA A 9 -16.92 5.89 21.24
C ALA A 9 -18.25 6.11 20.51
N LEU A 10 -18.55 7.38 20.19
CA LEU A 10 -19.70 7.74 19.35
C LEU A 10 -19.19 8.28 18.02
N PHE A 11 -19.84 7.88 16.95
CA PHE A 11 -19.58 8.35 15.58
C PHE A 11 -20.84 8.98 14.98
N PRO A 12 -21.27 10.16 15.45
CA PRO A 12 -22.59 10.74 15.11
C PRO A 12 -22.80 10.94 13.60
N ILE A 13 -21.73 11.20 12.86
CA ILE A 13 -21.75 11.43 11.39
C ILE A 13 -21.08 10.28 10.62
N GLY A 14 -20.81 9.14 11.26
CA GLY A 14 -20.07 8.02 10.67
C GLY A 14 -20.76 7.37 9.46
N HIS A 15 -22.06 7.56 9.30
CA HIS A 15 -22.84 7.08 8.17
C HIS A 15 -22.81 8.02 6.95
N LEU A 16 -22.25 9.24 7.08
CA LEU A 16 -22.19 10.22 6.01
C LEU A 16 -20.85 10.20 5.27
N CYS A 17 -20.90 10.36 3.95
CA CYS A 17 -19.72 10.62 3.17
C CYS A 17 -19.19 12.03 3.43
N LYS A 18 -17.88 12.24 3.28
CA LYS A 18 -17.23 13.54 3.56
C LYS A 18 -17.79 14.70 2.74
N THR A 19 -18.18 14.46 1.49
CA THR A 19 -18.83 15.45 0.62
C THR A 19 -20.14 15.94 1.24
N GLU A 20 -20.93 15.02 1.79
CA GLU A 20 -22.18 15.32 2.45
C GLU A 20 -21.97 16.10 3.76
N VAL A 21 -21.00 15.67 4.57
CA VAL A 21 -20.61 16.39 5.79
C VAL A 21 -20.22 17.84 5.49
N ARG A 22 -19.44 18.07 4.40
CA ARG A 22 -19.05 19.43 3.98
C ARG A 22 -20.21 20.25 3.45
N ARG A 23 -21.17 19.61 2.74
CA ARG A 23 -22.38 20.29 2.29
C ARG A 23 -23.20 20.79 3.48
N ILE A 24 -23.48 19.91 4.45
CA ILE A 24 -24.21 20.26 5.68
C ILE A 24 -23.47 21.34 6.48
N ALA A 25 -22.15 21.23 6.64
CA ALA A 25 -21.35 22.22 7.32
C ALA A 25 -21.42 23.61 6.66
N THR A 26 -21.50 23.66 5.34
CA THR A 26 -21.66 24.92 4.57
C THR A 26 -23.05 25.50 4.72
N GLU A 27 -24.09 24.68 4.68
CA GLU A 27 -25.49 25.09 4.87
C GLU A 27 -25.72 25.66 6.28
N LEU A 28 -25.07 25.05 7.28
CA LEU A 28 -25.10 25.53 8.67
C LEU A 28 -24.14 26.69 8.93
N ALA A 29 -23.48 27.21 7.91
CA ALA A 29 -22.50 28.30 8.00
C ALA A 29 -21.42 28.06 9.07
N LEU A 30 -20.97 26.81 9.25
CA LEU A 30 -19.92 26.49 10.22
C LEU A 30 -18.58 27.11 9.80
N PRO A 31 -17.82 27.74 10.73
CA PRO A 31 -16.59 28.46 10.41
C PRO A 31 -15.49 27.54 9.83
N ASN A 32 -15.56 26.24 10.10
CA ASN A 32 -14.61 25.23 9.62
C ASN A 32 -15.07 24.47 8.36
N ALA A 33 -16.22 24.81 7.76
CA ALA A 33 -16.77 24.11 6.60
C ALA A 33 -15.79 23.99 5.43
N LYS A 34 -14.98 25.06 5.20
CA LYS A 34 -13.97 25.14 4.13
C LYS A 34 -12.55 24.80 4.59
N LYS A 35 -12.37 24.39 5.86
CA LYS A 35 -11.04 24.07 6.37
C LYS A 35 -10.44 22.92 5.59
N LYS A 36 -9.21 23.12 5.07
CA LYS A 36 -8.46 22.08 4.35
C LYS A 36 -8.11 20.94 5.30
N ASP A 37 -8.21 19.72 4.80
CA ASP A 37 -7.78 18.56 5.58
C ASP A 37 -6.27 18.59 5.80
N PRO A 38 -5.79 18.22 6.99
CA PRO A 38 -4.37 18.04 7.21
C PRO A 38 -3.85 16.93 6.29
N THR A 39 -2.80 17.24 5.53
CA THR A 39 -2.20 16.33 4.55
C THR A 39 -1.00 15.53 5.09
N GLY A 40 -0.78 15.57 6.40
CA GLY A 40 0.35 14.92 7.03
C GLY A 40 0.05 14.37 8.42
N ILE A 41 1.01 13.67 8.99
CA ILE A 41 0.96 13.24 10.38
C ILE A 41 1.18 14.48 11.24
N CYS A 42 0.26 14.78 12.16
CA CYS A 42 0.21 16.03 12.94
C CYS A 42 1.51 16.37 13.70
N PHE A 43 2.32 15.37 14.05
CA PHE A 43 3.59 15.55 14.78
C PHE A 43 4.80 15.84 13.89
N ILE A 44 4.69 15.60 12.58
CA ILE A 44 5.82 15.76 11.64
C ILE A 44 5.84 17.18 11.05
N GLY A 45 4.70 17.88 11.09
CA GLY A 45 4.53 19.19 10.45
C GLY A 45 4.50 19.09 8.91
N GLU A 46 4.59 20.23 8.23
CA GLU A 46 4.59 20.32 6.77
C GLU A 46 5.97 20.02 6.15
N ARG A 47 6.61 18.94 6.57
CA ARG A 47 7.88 18.51 5.99
C ARG A 47 7.64 17.42 4.95
N PRO A 48 8.43 17.36 3.86
CA PRO A 48 8.42 16.21 2.97
C PRO A 48 8.71 14.93 3.77
N PHE A 49 7.80 13.97 3.73
CA PHE A 49 7.89 12.72 4.51
C PHE A 49 9.23 11.99 4.31
N ARG A 50 9.77 12.07 3.09
CA ARG A 50 11.07 11.49 2.74
C ARG A 50 12.23 12.13 3.51
N ASP A 51 12.21 13.45 3.67
CA ASP A 51 13.27 14.17 4.39
C ASP A 51 13.20 13.91 5.89
N PHE A 52 12.00 13.75 6.43
CA PHE A 52 11.81 13.30 7.80
C PHE A 52 12.37 11.89 8.00
N LEU A 53 12.03 10.93 7.16
CA LEU A 53 12.53 9.56 7.26
C LEU A 53 14.04 9.45 7.12
N ASN A 54 14.66 10.31 6.30
CA ASN A 54 16.11 10.34 6.09
C ASN A 54 16.92 10.58 7.39
N GLN A 55 16.30 11.09 8.44
CA GLN A 55 16.94 11.33 9.74
C GLN A 55 17.01 10.05 10.61
N TYR A 56 16.11 9.09 10.34
CA TYR A 56 15.94 7.90 11.18
C TYR A 56 16.30 6.59 10.48
N ILE A 57 16.28 6.58 9.15
CA ILE A 57 16.53 5.39 8.36
C ILE A 57 17.82 5.59 7.57
N ALA A 58 18.78 4.70 7.78
CA ALA A 58 20.02 4.69 7.00
C ALA A 58 19.73 4.53 5.50
N LYS A 59 20.41 5.34 4.68
CA LYS A 59 20.37 5.19 3.23
C LYS A 59 21.38 4.11 2.86
N GLU A 60 20.87 2.99 2.41
CA GLU A 60 21.67 1.90 1.87
C GLU A 60 21.35 1.75 0.37
N PRO A 61 22.05 2.49 -0.50
CA PRO A 61 21.81 2.43 -1.94
C PRO A 61 22.09 1.04 -2.50
N GLY A 62 21.31 0.62 -3.48
CA GLY A 62 21.47 -0.66 -4.15
C GLY A 62 20.87 -0.65 -5.56
N PRO A 63 21.07 -1.73 -6.32
CA PRO A 63 20.62 -1.81 -7.70
C PRO A 63 19.10 -1.90 -7.83
N ILE A 64 18.55 -1.22 -8.83
CA ILE A 64 17.21 -1.47 -9.36
C ILE A 64 17.34 -2.40 -10.55
N LYS A 65 16.68 -3.56 -10.51
CA LYS A 65 16.69 -4.55 -11.58
C LYS A 65 15.30 -4.73 -12.19
N ASP A 66 15.28 -5.00 -13.48
CA ASP A 66 14.06 -5.40 -14.19
C ASP A 66 13.78 -6.91 -14.04
N ASP A 67 12.65 -7.39 -14.57
CA ASP A 67 12.23 -8.79 -14.60
C ASP A 67 13.20 -9.73 -15.35
N LYS A 68 14.10 -9.17 -16.17
CA LYS A 68 15.16 -9.89 -16.89
C LYS A 68 16.49 -9.89 -16.15
N GLY A 69 16.55 -9.30 -14.94
CA GLY A 69 17.76 -9.21 -14.12
C GLY A 69 18.74 -8.11 -14.54
N ARG A 70 18.37 -7.25 -15.48
CA ARG A 70 19.22 -6.15 -15.92
C ARG A 70 19.16 -5.01 -14.91
N THR A 71 20.31 -4.47 -14.54
CA THR A 71 20.35 -3.26 -13.70
C THR A 71 19.97 -2.04 -14.54
N ILE A 72 18.90 -1.36 -14.14
CA ILE A 72 18.33 -0.21 -14.84
C ILE A 72 18.40 1.09 -14.03
N GLY A 73 18.90 1.04 -12.80
CA GLY A 73 19.04 2.19 -11.93
C GLY A 73 19.59 1.84 -10.56
N GLN A 74 19.54 2.82 -9.66
CA GLN A 74 19.95 2.68 -8.28
C GLN A 74 18.88 3.26 -7.36
N HIS A 75 18.53 2.53 -6.30
CA HIS A 75 17.64 3.02 -5.25
C HIS A 75 18.44 3.61 -4.08
N VAL A 76 17.79 4.43 -3.27
CA VAL A 76 18.41 5.12 -2.12
C VAL A 76 18.33 4.32 -0.81
N GLY A 77 17.63 3.19 -0.82
CA GLY A 77 17.40 2.30 0.31
C GLY A 77 16.03 1.61 0.16
N LEU A 78 15.95 0.29 0.38
CA LEU A 78 14.72 -0.50 0.18
C LEU A 78 13.54 -0.04 1.05
N SER A 79 13.83 0.56 2.22
CA SER A 79 12.81 1.07 3.15
C SER A 79 11.98 2.22 2.58
N PHE A 80 12.50 2.95 1.56
CA PHE A 80 11.81 4.07 0.94
C PHE A 80 10.82 3.67 -0.17
N TYR A 81 10.70 2.38 -0.44
CA TYR A 81 9.86 1.88 -1.52
C TYR A 81 8.79 0.92 -1.00
N THR A 82 7.64 0.94 -1.63
CA THR A 82 6.50 0.06 -1.35
C THR A 82 6.19 -0.76 -2.60
N LEU A 83 5.78 -2.02 -2.43
CA LEU A 83 5.32 -2.84 -3.56
C LEU A 83 4.20 -2.12 -4.30
N GLY A 84 4.19 -2.19 -5.63
CA GLY A 84 3.26 -1.46 -6.49
C GLY A 84 3.55 0.04 -6.62
N GLN A 85 4.58 0.59 -5.98
CA GLN A 85 4.92 2.00 -6.12
C GLN A 85 5.38 2.31 -7.55
N ARG A 86 4.83 3.39 -8.13
CA ARG A 86 5.17 3.90 -9.46
C ARG A 86 6.08 5.13 -9.40
N GLN A 87 5.79 6.05 -8.50
CA GLN A 87 6.48 7.34 -8.44
C GLN A 87 7.78 7.28 -7.64
N GLY A 88 8.74 8.13 -7.96
CA GLY A 88 9.97 8.30 -7.19
C GLY A 88 11.03 7.20 -7.41
N LEU A 89 10.92 6.41 -8.47
CA LEU A 89 11.89 5.37 -8.80
C LEU A 89 13.19 5.92 -9.43
N GLY A 90 13.15 7.14 -10.00
CA GLY A 90 14.32 7.75 -10.65
C GLY A 90 14.75 7.10 -11.97
N ILE A 91 13.97 6.14 -12.47
CA ILE A 91 14.24 5.40 -13.73
C ILE A 91 13.33 5.84 -14.89
N GLY A 92 12.65 6.99 -14.74
CA GLY A 92 11.79 7.56 -15.78
C GLY A 92 12.60 7.97 -17.00
N GLY A 93 12.14 7.57 -18.19
CA GLY A 93 12.80 7.90 -19.47
C GLY A 93 13.82 6.87 -19.98
N LEU A 94 14.09 5.80 -19.24
CA LEU A 94 14.87 4.68 -19.75
C LEU A 94 14.02 3.90 -20.76
N LYS A 95 14.26 4.16 -22.05
CA LYS A 95 13.77 3.29 -23.12
C LYS A 95 14.49 1.95 -23.01
N ALA A 96 13.75 0.86 -23.01
CA ALA A 96 14.37 -0.45 -23.16
C ALA A 96 15.16 -0.46 -24.48
N LYS A 97 16.49 -0.51 -24.41
CA LYS A 97 17.32 -0.65 -25.61
C LYS A 97 16.95 -1.98 -26.29
N GLY A 98 16.30 -1.90 -27.45
CA GLY A 98 15.98 -3.07 -28.28
C GLY A 98 14.50 -3.43 -28.44
N ALA A 99 13.55 -2.62 -27.97
CA ALA A 99 12.14 -2.86 -28.23
C ALA A 99 11.76 -2.38 -29.64
N GLN A 100 11.23 -3.31 -30.44
CA GLN A 100 10.68 -3.01 -31.78
C GLN A 100 9.43 -2.13 -31.63
N LYS A 101 9.19 -1.24 -32.61
CA LYS A 101 8.03 -0.34 -32.67
C LYS A 101 6.72 -1.14 -32.67
N GLY A 102 6.12 -1.31 -31.51
CA GLY A 102 4.83 -1.98 -31.34
C GLY A 102 4.39 -1.98 -29.88
N GLY A 103 3.58 -1.04 -29.50
CA GLY A 103 2.55 -1.12 -28.44
C GLY A 103 2.93 -1.25 -26.96
N GLY A 104 4.21 -1.37 -26.57
CA GLY A 104 4.58 -1.65 -25.15
C GLY A 104 5.65 -0.73 -24.55
N GLU A 105 6.27 0.14 -25.33
CA GLU A 105 7.51 0.84 -24.96
C GLU A 105 7.37 1.98 -23.95
N HIS A 106 6.17 2.34 -23.52
CA HIS A 106 5.91 3.45 -22.59
C HIS A 106 5.17 3.06 -21.32
N ALA A 107 5.03 1.75 -21.05
CA ALA A 107 4.38 1.32 -19.82
C ALA A 107 5.18 1.78 -18.58
N PRO A 108 4.53 2.33 -17.56
CA PRO A 108 5.20 2.77 -16.35
C PRO A 108 5.84 1.61 -15.59
N TRP A 109 6.92 1.93 -14.87
CA TRP A 109 7.58 0.99 -13.97
C TRP A 109 6.89 0.95 -12.62
N PHE A 110 6.79 -0.26 -12.04
CA PHE A 110 6.24 -0.52 -10.73
C PHE A 110 7.20 -1.37 -9.90
N VAL A 111 7.28 -1.11 -8.61
CA VAL A 111 8.02 -1.95 -7.66
C VAL A 111 7.28 -3.27 -7.50
N ALA A 112 7.95 -4.38 -7.83
CA ALA A 112 7.36 -5.72 -7.75
C ALA A 112 7.90 -6.56 -6.59
N ARG A 113 9.17 -6.36 -6.21
CA ARG A 113 9.82 -7.15 -5.15
C ARG A 113 10.95 -6.36 -4.49
N LYS A 114 11.17 -6.64 -3.21
CA LYS A 114 12.35 -6.22 -2.46
C LYS A 114 13.14 -7.47 -2.06
N GLU A 115 14.38 -7.57 -2.46
CA GLU A 115 15.28 -8.65 -2.06
C GLU A 115 16.26 -8.11 -1.01
N MET A 116 15.91 -8.32 0.26
CA MET A 116 16.59 -7.68 1.39
C MET A 116 18.05 -8.14 1.50
N ASP A 117 18.31 -9.44 1.34
CA ASP A 117 19.65 -10.04 1.49
C ASP A 117 20.66 -9.52 0.46
N LYS A 118 20.17 -9.13 -0.73
CA LYS A 118 21.00 -8.60 -1.81
C LYS A 118 20.83 -7.09 -2.00
N ASN A 119 20.09 -6.45 -1.11
CA ASN A 119 19.78 -5.02 -1.20
C ASN A 119 19.33 -4.62 -2.62
N THR A 120 18.44 -5.40 -3.24
CA THR A 120 18.01 -5.22 -4.64
C THR A 120 16.51 -4.89 -4.70
N LEU A 121 16.19 -3.86 -5.47
CA LEU A 121 14.82 -3.48 -5.79
C LEU A 121 14.47 -4.02 -7.19
N TRP A 122 13.43 -4.86 -7.27
CA TRP A 122 12.94 -5.40 -8.53
C TRP A 122 11.73 -4.60 -9.01
N VAL A 123 11.76 -4.21 -10.28
CA VAL A 123 10.69 -3.44 -10.91
C VAL A 123 10.25 -4.10 -12.21
N VAL A 124 8.99 -3.90 -12.56
CA VAL A 124 8.36 -4.44 -13.77
C VAL A 124 7.64 -3.34 -14.52
N GLN A 125 7.49 -3.50 -15.82
CA GLN A 125 6.71 -2.59 -16.66
C GLN A 125 5.26 -3.06 -16.80
N GLY A 126 4.34 -2.11 -16.75
CA GLY A 126 2.91 -2.36 -16.89
C GLY A 126 2.22 -2.74 -15.58
N HIS A 127 0.97 -2.29 -15.46
CA HIS A 127 0.13 -2.51 -14.28
C HIS A 127 -0.26 -3.99 -14.11
N ASP A 128 -0.42 -4.70 -15.21
CA ASP A 128 -0.96 -6.07 -15.21
C ASP A 128 0.13 -7.14 -15.20
N HIS A 129 1.36 -6.77 -14.84
CA HIS A 129 2.46 -7.73 -14.78
C HIS A 129 2.21 -8.79 -13.70
N PRO A 130 2.46 -10.09 -13.97
CA PRO A 130 2.17 -11.18 -13.03
C PRO A 130 2.81 -11.03 -11.65
N TRP A 131 3.98 -10.41 -11.55
CA TRP A 131 4.65 -10.17 -10.27
C TRP A 131 3.94 -9.15 -9.37
N LEU A 132 2.97 -8.41 -9.90
CA LEU A 132 2.13 -7.48 -9.14
C LEU A 132 0.81 -8.11 -8.71
N GLN A 133 0.59 -9.38 -9.00
CA GLN A 133 -0.65 -10.08 -8.73
C GLN A 133 -0.41 -11.25 -7.77
N SER A 134 -1.27 -11.41 -6.78
CA SER A 134 -1.22 -12.56 -5.88
C SER A 134 -2.62 -13.03 -5.50
N LEU A 135 -2.79 -14.35 -5.41
CA LEU A 135 -3.99 -14.97 -4.85
C LEU A 135 -3.85 -15.20 -3.35
N ASP A 136 -2.62 -15.30 -2.86
CA ASP A 136 -2.33 -15.71 -1.48
C ASP A 136 -1.67 -14.57 -0.71
N LEU A 137 -2.07 -14.41 0.55
CA LEU A 137 -1.52 -13.47 1.49
C LEU A 137 -1.31 -14.13 2.84
N SER A 138 -0.12 -13.98 3.39
CA SER A 138 0.17 -14.35 4.77
C SER A 138 0.33 -13.09 5.61
N ALA A 139 -0.41 -13.00 6.72
CA ALA A 139 -0.34 -11.87 7.65
C ALA A 139 0.11 -12.33 9.04
N GLN A 140 0.91 -11.50 9.70
CA GLN A 140 1.40 -11.65 11.08
C GLN A 140 1.18 -10.35 11.85
N ASP A 141 1.46 -10.36 13.14
CA ASP A 141 1.23 -9.20 14.04
C ASP A 141 -0.22 -8.72 14.02
N LEU A 142 -1.12 -9.69 14.14
CA LEU A 142 -2.55 -9.51 13.97
C LEU A 142 -3.18 -8.75 15.13
N SER A 143 -4.04 -7.79 14.83
CA SER A 143 -4.86 -7.06 15.82
C SER A 143 -6.32 -7.24 15.51
N TRP A 144 -7.02 -8.01 16.35
CA TRP A 144 -8.43 -8.31 16.18
C TRP A 144 -9.29 -7.33 16.97
N ALA A 145 -10.17 -6.61 16.28
CA ALA A 145 -11.10 -5.69 16.92
C ALA A 145 -12.05 -6.40 17.90
N ALA A 146 -12.41 -7.65 17.62
CA ALA A 146 -13.22 -8.49 18.50
C ALA A 146 -12.43 -9.08 19.70
N GLY A 147 -11.10 -8.93 19.73
CA GLY A 147 -10.22 -9.49 20.76
C GLY A 147 -9.79 -10.93 20.51
N LEU A 148 -10.47 -11.65 19.64
CA LEU A 148 -10.19 -13.03 19.26
C LEU A 148 -10.13 -13.16 17.73
N PRO A 149 -9.30 -14.08 17.19
CA PRO A 149 -9.28 -14.37 15.78
C PRO A 149 -10.64 -14.94 15.32
N PRO A 150 -11.08 -14.58 14.10
CA PRO A 150 -12.27 -15.21 13.54
C PRO A 150 -12.02 -16.69 13.23
N ALA A 151 -13.09 -17.50 13.21
CA ALA A 151 -12.99 -18.89 12.79
C ALA A 151 -12.55 -18.98 11.31
N PRO A 152 -11.90 -20.07 10.90
CA PRO A 152 -11.64 -20.32 9.48
C PRO A 152 -12.95 -20.26 8.66
N GLY A 153 -12.90 -19.65 7.47
CA GLY A 153 -14.11 -19.49 6.66
C GLY A 153 -13.96 -18.45 5.54
N THR A 154 -15.09 -18.09 4.96
CA THR A 154 -15.17 -17.09 3.89
C THR A 154 -15.36 -15.71 4.47
N TYR A 155 -14.54 -14.78 4.02
CA TYR A 155 -14.50 -13.38 4.44
C TYR A 155 -14.34 -12.46 3.24
N ALA A 156 -14.38 -11.18 3.51
CA ALA A 156 -13.94 -10.16 2.56
C ALA A 156 -12.76 -9.39 3.17
N ALA A 157 -11.71 -9.22 2.39
CA ALA A 157 -10.51 -8.53 2.83
C ALA A 157 -9.97 -7.59 1.74
N LYS A 158 -9.18 -6.62 2.15
CA LYS A 158 -8.44 -5.74 1.23
C LYS A 158 -6.99 -5.66 1.63
N THR A 159 -6.11 -5.62 0.65
CA THR A 159 -4.67 -5.51 0.85
C THR A 159 -4.23 -4.05 1.03
N ARG A 160 -5.06 -3.09 0.62
CA ARG A 160 -4.81 -1.65 0.75
C ARG A 160 -6.07 -0.89 1.14
N TYR A 161 -5.89 0.20 1.87
CA TYR A 161 -6.97 1.02 2.42
C TYR A 161 -8.00 1.50 1.38
N ARG A 162 -7.58 1.83 0.16
CA ARG A 162 -8.47 2.36 -0.89
C ARG A 162 -9.03 1.31 -1.85
N GLN A 163 -8.66 0.04 -1.68
CA GLN A 163 -9.25 -1.04 -2.46
C GLN A 163 -10.64 -1.40 -1.93
N ALA A 164 -11.49 -1.92 -2.80
CA ALA A 164 -12.72 -2.59 -2.40
C ALA A 164 -12.38 -3.89 -1.66
N ASP A 165 -13.28 -4.32 -0.77
CA ASP A 165 -13.14 -5.62 -0.12
C ASP A 165 -13.30 -6.72 -1.17
N ALA A 166 -12.37 -7.69 -1.17
CA ALA A 166 -12.38 -8.82 -2.09
C ALA A 166 -12.67 -10.11 -1.33
N PRO A 167 -13.51 -11.00 -1.87
CA PRO A 167 -13.83 -12.26 -1.23
C PRO A 167 -12.62 -13.17 -1.15
N CYS A 168 -12.42 -13.78 0.01
CA CYS A 168 -11.31 -14.68 0.30
C CYS A 168 -11.70 -15.75 1.31
N SER A 169 -10.95 -16.83 1.36
CA SER A 169 -10.97 -17.79 2.46
C SER A 169 -9.85 -17.45 3.45
N LEU A 170 -10.19 -17.52 4.74
CA LEU A 170 -9.24 -17.38 5.83
C LEU A 170 -8.99 -18.74 6.44
N SER A 171 -7.71 -19.09 6.60
CA SER A 171 -7.25 -20.26 7.33
C SER A 171 -6.17 -19.89 8.33
N GLN A 172 -6.10 -20.62 9.43
CA GLN A 172 -4.98 -20.56 10.35
C GLN A 172 -3.94 -21.60 9.92
N GLY A 173 -2.66 -21.20 9.90
CA GLY A 173 -1.55 -22.12 9.71
C GLY A 173 -1.16 -22.81 11.02
N ASP A 174 -0.06 -23.56 10.98
CA ASP A 174 0.52 -24.21 12.16
C ASP A 174 1.01 -23.20 13.22
N ASP A 175 1.30 -21.99 12.79
CA ASP A 175 1.68 -20.86 13.65
C ASP A 175 0.44 -20.01 13.99
N PRO A 176 -0.03 -20.01 15.25
CA PRO A 176 -1.21 -19.26 15.67
C PRO A 176 -1.02 -17.72 15.56
N SER A 177 0.21 -17.24 15.43
CA SER A 177 0.50 -15.82 15.21
C SER A 177 0.26 -15.38 13.75
N ARG A 178 -0.02 -16.32 12.85
CA ARG A 178 -0.19 -16.08 11.42
C ARG A 178 -1.54 -16.52 10.93
N VAL A 179 -2.04 -15.81 9.91
CA VAL A 179 -3.19 -16.24 9.12
C VAL A 179 -2.85 -16.24 7.65
N HIS A 180 -3.50 -17.12 6.92
CA HIS A 180 -3.42 -17.19 5.47
C HIS A 180 -4.77 -16.80 4.88
N LEU A 181 -4.73 -15.89 3.91
CA LEU A 181 -5.86 -15.49 3.10
C LEU A 181 -5.62 -15.98 1.68
N ARG A 182 -6.60 -16.68 1.10
CA ARG A 182 -6.62 -17.03 -0.32
C ARG A 182 -7.79 -16.32 -0.97
N PHE A 183 -7.49 -15.35 -1.82
CA PHE A 183 -8.48 -14.60 -2.58
C PHE A 183 -9.03 -15.43 -3.74
N TYR A 184 -10.29 -15.20 -4.09
CA TYR A 184 -10.93 -15.87 -5.25
C TYR A 184 -10.55 -15.22 -6.58
N ALA A 185 -9.98 -14.03 -6.55
CA ALA A 185 -9.40 -13.36 -7.70
C ALA A 185 -8.05 -12.72 -7.31
N PRO A 186 -7.08 -12.63 -8.24
CA PRO A 186 -5.79 -12.03 -7.97
C PRO A 186 -5.92 -10.61 -7.42
N GLN A 187 -5.16 -10.31 -6.39
CA GLN A 187 -5.06 -8.99 -5.78
C GLN A 187 -3.78 -8.29 -6.24
N TRP A 188 -3.93 -7.04 -6.58
CA TRP A 188 -2.81 -6.21 -7.00
C TRP A 188 -1.97 -5.76 -5.81
N ALA A 189 -0.61 -5.72 -5.95
CA ALA A 189 0.37 -5.38 -4.93
C ALA A 189 0.36 -3.91 -4.51
#